data_68c7042aff8b8f76bb410ad950784970
#
_entry.id   68c7042aff8b8f76bb410ad950784970
#
_cell.length_a   1.000
_cell.length_b   1.000
_cell.length_c   1.000
_cell.angle_alpha   90.00
_cell.angle_beta   90.00
_cell.angle_gamma   90.00
#
_symmetry.space_group_name_H-M   'P 1'
#
loop_
_entity.id
_entity.type
_entity.pdbx_description
1 polymer ?
#
loop_
_entity_poly.entity_id
_entity_poly.type
_entity_poly.pdbx_seq_one_letter_code
_entity_poly.pdbx_strand_id
1 'polypeptide(L)'
;MLRPLEMAHQFLAEVITKEDVVVDATMGNGHDTAFLAQLAGQVYAFDIQEQALVNTQERLEKLGLQHVRLILDGHQHVDQYVETIKAAIFNLGYLPSADKSVITLPATTIEAMEKICVRLEKGGRMAIMIYYGHEGGDIERDAVLDFVSQLPQKDYTATIYRTLNQVNQPPFL
;
A
#
# COMPACT_ATOMS: atom_id res chain seq x y z
N MET A 1 19.61 11.32 0.38
CA MET A 1 18.24 11.28 -0.19
C MET A 1 17.64 9.92 0.12
N LEU A 2 16.42 9.90 0.63
CA LEU A 2 15.72 8.67 0.95
C LEU A 2 15.33 7.91 -0.33
N ARG A 3 15.38 6.60 -0.29
CA ARG A 3 14.78 5.77 -1.34
C ARG A 3 13.25 5.90 -1.27
N PRO A 4 12.53 5.68 -2.38
CA PRO A 4 11.06 5.86 -2.40
C PRO A 4 10.32 5.12 -1.28
N LEU A 5 10.67 3.86 -0.98
CA LEU A 5 10.05 3.12 0.11
C LEU A 5 10.34 3.72 1.50
N GLU A 6 11.57 4.19 1.72
CA GLU A 6 11.92 4.88 2.98
C GLU A 6 11.14 6.18 3.13
N MET A 7 10.95 6.90 2.02
CA MET A 7 10.11 8.10 2.00
C MET A 7 8.65 7.77 2.29
N ALA A 8 8.12 6.70 1.71
CA ALA A 8 6.76 6.24 2.00
C ALA A 8 6.57 5.93 3.49
N HIS A 9 7.49 5.18 4.08
CA HIS A 9 7.46 4.85 5.51
C HIS A 9 7.53 6.09 6.39
N GLN A 10 8.45 7.02 6.11
CA GLN A 10 8.55 8.26 6.86
C GLN A 10 7.26 9.09 6.73
N PHE A 11 6.74 9.23 5.54
CA PHE A 11 5.53 9.98 5.25
C PHE A 11 4.33 9.45 6.06
N LEU A 12 4.19 8.13 6.16
CA LEU A 12 3.11 7.52 6.94
C LEU A 12 3.36 7.59 8.44
N ALA A 13 4.60 7.38 8.89
CA ALA A 13 4.97 7.38 10.30
C ALA A 13 4.69 8.72 11.00
N GLU A 14 4.72 9.83 10.27
CA GLU A 14 4.46 11.16 10.83
C GLU A 14 3.04 11.33 11.38
N VAL A 15 2.09 10.52 10.93
CA VAL A 15 0.67 10.67 11.31
C VAL A 15 0.09 9.49 12.07
N ILE A 16 0.76 8.34 12.07
CA ILE A 16 0.25 7.11 12.70
C ILE A 16 0.54 7.10 14.20
N THR A 17 -0.46 6.74 14.99
CA THR A 17 -0.35 6.54 16.45
C THR A 17 -0.88 5.16 16.83
N LYS A 18 -0.67 4.74 18.07
CA LYS A 18 -1.18 3.47 18.62
C LYS A 18 -2.70 3.38 18.73
N GLU A 19 -3.41 4.44 18.47
CA GLU A 19 -4.88 4.46 18.46
C GLU A 19 -5.45 4.29 17.05
N ASP A 20 -4.59 4.32 16.03
CA ASP A 20 -5.03 4.36 14.64
C ASP A 20 -5.21 2.98 14.01
N VAL A 21 -6.13 2.94 13.04
CA VAL A 21 -6.34 1.83 12.12
C VAL A 21 -5.67 2.15 10.79
N VAL A 22 -4.87 1.21 10.29
CA VAL A 22 -4.13 1.37 9.04
C VAL A 22 -4.31 0.17 8.14
N VAL A 23 -4.05 0.35 6.85
CA VAL A 23 -4.23 -0.67 5.81
C VAL A 23 -2.93 -0.88 5.04
N ASP A 24 -2.53 -2.14 4.91
CA ASP A 24 -1.59 -2.59 3.91
C ASP A 24 -2.37 -3.27 2.78
N ALA A 25 -2.52 -2.58 1.67
CA ALA A 25 -3.34 -3.04 0.54
C ALA A 25 -2.64 -4.11 -0.31
N THR A 26 -1.35 -4.33 -0.09
CA THR A 26 -0.50 -5.25 -0.87
C THR A 26 0.49 -5.95 0.06
N MET A 27 -0.01 -6.84 0.89
CA MET A 27 0.72 -7.49 1.99
C MET A 27 2.07 -8.11 1.56
N GLY A 28 2.08 -8.89 0.51
CA GLY A 28 3.27 -9.56 0.00
C GLY A 28 4.02 -10.36 1.07
N ASN A 29 5.30 -10.10 1.24
CA ASN A 29 6.14 -10.75 2.25
C ASN A 29 6.05 -10.13 3.65
N GLY A 30 5.18 -9.14 3.83
CA GLY A 30 4.87 -8.57 5.13
C GLY A 30 5.82 -7.51 5.65
N HIS A 31 6.71 -6.96 4.83
CA HIS A 31 7.64 -5.90 5.26
C HIS A 31 6.90 -4.62 5.65
N ASP A 32 5.98 -4.16 4.81
CA ASP A 32 5.17 -2.97 5.09
C ASP A 32 4.17 -3.24 6.20
N THR A 33 3.57 -4.44 6.22
CA THR A 33 2.68 -4.88 7.31
C THR A 33 3.39 -4.80 8.67
N ALA A 34 4.62 -5.33 8.76
CA ALA A 34 5.43 -5.30 9.99
C ALA A 34 5.80 -3.87 10.40
N PHE A 35 6.14 -3.02 9.43
CA PHE A 35 6.40 -1.60 9.69
C PHE A 35 5.16 -0.91 10.29
N LEU A 36 4.00 -1.08 9.68
CA LEU A 36 2.75 -0.49 10.15
C LEU A 36 2.37 -1.01 11.55
N ALA A 37 2.56 -2.31 11.80
CA ALA A 37 2.21 -2.95 13.08
C ALA A 37 3.06 -2.42 14.25
N GLN A 38 4.25 -1.91 14.00
CA GLN A 38 5.07 -1.26 15.03
C GLN A 38 4.52 0.10 15.45
N LEU A 39 3.76 0.77 14.59
CA LEU A 39 3.26 2.14 14.80
C LEU A 39 1.79 2.21 15.17
N ALA A 40 0.96 1.41 14.52
CA ALA A 40 -0.50 1.48 14.64
C ALA A 40 -1.06 0.62 15.76
N GLY A 41 -2.30 0.88 16.11
CA GLY A 41 -3.06 0.04 17.04
C GLY A 41 -3.67 -1.18 16.37
N GLN A 42 -4.05 -1.05 15.10
CA GLN A 42 -4.64 -2.13 14.30
C GLN A 42 -4.21 -2.02 12.86
N VAL A 43 -3.77 -3.14 12.27
CA VAL A 43 -3.42 -3.25 10.85
C VAL A 43 -4.35 -4.25 10.17
N TYR A 44 -4.88 -3.87 9.01
CA TYR A 44 -5.57 -4.77 8.08
C TYR A 44 -4.69 -4.92 6.84
N ALA A 45 -4.25 -6.14 6.56
CA ALA A 45 -3.35 -6.43 5.45
C ALA A 45 -4.00 -7.40 4.46
N PHE A 46 -3.97 -7.05 3.18
CA PHE A 46 -4.68 -7.76 2.10
C PHE A 46 -3.71 -8.38 1.11
N ASP A 47 -3.98 -9.61 0.72
CA ASP A 47 -3.39 -10.24 -0.45
C ASP A 47 -4.30 -11.35 -0.98
N ILE A 48 -4.20 -11.64 -2.28
CA ILE A 48 -4.95 -12.73 -2.93
C ILE A 48 -4.19 -14.06 -2.94
N GLN A 49 -2.94 -14.05 -2.51
CA GLN A 49 -2.06 -15.23 -2.51
C GLN A 49 -1.90 -15.78 -1.09
N GLU A 50 -2.20 -17.07 -0.90
CA GLU A 50 -2.00 -17.75 0.39
C GLU A 50 -0.54 -17.68 0.86
N GLN A 51 0.41 -17.73 -0.07
CA GLN A 51 1.84 -17.65 0.27
C GLN A 51 2.20 -16.31 0.94
N ALA A 52 1.54 -15.23 0.55
CA ALA A 52 1.72 -13.93 1.19
C ALA A 52 1.28 -13.96 2.67
N LEU A 53 0.15 -14.59 2.95
CA LEU A 53 -0.33 -14.75 4.33
C LEU A 53 0.65 -15.57 5.17
N VAL A 54 1.12 -16.69 4.65
CA VAL A 54 2.09 -17.55 5.33
C VAL A 54 3.38 -16.78 5.66
N ASN A 55 3.95 -16.13 4.66
CA ASN A 55 5.20 -15.37 4.81
C ASN A 55 5.06 -14.22 5.81
N THR A 56 3.94 -13.52 5.74
CA THR A 56 3.65 -12.38 6.64
C THR A 56 3.40 -12.86 8.07
N GLN A 57 2.64 -13.94 8.25
CA GLN A 57 2.40 -14.52 9.57
C GLN A 57 3.72 -14.92 10.24
N GLU A 58 4.60 -15.59 9.52
CA GLU A 58 5.93 -15.98 10.04
C GLU A 58 6.76 -14.75 10.44
N ARG A 59 6.74 -13.70 9.63
CA ARG A 59 7.44 -12.44 9.93
C ARG A 59 6.94 -11.78 11.20
N LEU A 60 5.61 -11.67 11.33
CA LEU A 60 4.98 -11.06 12.50
C LEU A 60 5.28 -11.84 13.78
N GLU A 61 5.24 -13.17 13.72
CA GLU A 61 5.57 -14.05 14.86
C GLU A 61 7.03 -13.86 15.30
N LYS A 62 7.98 -13.86 14.37
CA LYS A 62 9.40 -13.62 14.65
C LYS A 62 9.66 -12.27 15.32
N LEU A 63 8.90 -11.25 14.94
CA LEU A 63 9.03 -9.89 15.46
C LEU A 63 8.17 -9.64 16.71
N GLY A 64 7.33 -10.59 17.11
CA GLY A 64 6.43 -10.42 18.24
C GLY A 64 5.36 -9.37 18.02
N LEU A 65 4.97 -9.12 16.78
CA LEU A 65 3.98 -8.11 16.42
C LEU A 65 2.57 -8.71 16.45
N GLN A 66 1.66 -7.95 17.07
CA GLN A 66 0.26 -8.32 17.25
C GLN A 66 -0.65 -7.24 16.64
N HIS A 67 -1.97 -7.43 16.77
CA HIS A 67 -2.97 -6.49 16.26
C HIS A 67 -2.93 -6.32 14.74
N VAL A 68 -2.63 -7.40 14.02
CA VAL A 68 -2.67 -7.47 12.57
C VAL A 68 -3.70 -8.50 12.14
N ARG A 69 -4.63 -8.09 11.30
CA ARG A 69 -5.56 -8.98 10.63
C ARG A 69 -5.09 -9.23 9.21
N LEU A 70 -4.68 -10.47 8.92
CA LEU A 70 -4.29 -10.90 7.59
C LEU A 70 -5.53 -11.39 6.84
N ILE A 71 -5.76 -10.86 5.63
CA ILE A 71 -6.98 -11.08 4.87
C ILE A 71 -6.61 -11.66 3.50
N LEU A 72 -7.05 -12.88 3.23
CA LEU A 72 -6.95 -13.52 1.92
C LEU A 72 -8.10 -13.03 1.04
N ASP A 73 -7.98 -11.83 0.53
CA ASP A 73 -8.97 -11.18 -0.32
C ASP A 73 -8.30 -10.05 -1.12
N GLY A 74 -8.93 -9.64 -2.19
CA GLY A 74 -8.49 -8.47 -2.95
C GLY A 74 -8.70 -7.17 -2.17
N HIS A 75 -7.77 -6.24 -2.32
CA HIS A 75 -7.82 -4.93 -1.65
C HIS A 75 -9.03 -4.08 -2.08
N GLN A 76 -9.64 -4.38 -3.23
CA GLN A 76 -10.88 -3.72 -3.66
C GLN A 76 -12.08 -4.00 -2.75
N HIS A 77 -11.97 -4.98 -1.86
CA HIS A 77 -13.00 -5.32 -0.87
C HIS A 77 -12.74 -4.70 0.51
N VAL A 78 -11.84 -3.74 0.61
CA VAL A 78 -11.46 -3.09 1.87
C VAL A 78 -12.66 -2.53 2.64
N ASP A 79 -13.69 -2.08 1.95
CA ASP A 79 -14.92 -1.54 2.53
C ASP A 79 -15.75 -2.57 3.31
N GLN A 80 -15.52 -3.85 3.09
CA GLN A 80 -16.16 -4.94 3.85
C GLN A 80 -15.50 -5.19 5.21
N TYR A 81 -14.32 -4.63 5.44
CA TYR A 81 -13.50 -4.91 6.63
C TYR A 81 -13.22 -3.68 7.49
N VAL A 82 -13.09 -2.51 6.88
CA VAL A 82 -12.61 -1.30 7.56
C VAL A 82 -13.52 -0.11 7.26
N GLU A 83 -13.91 0.63 8.30
CA GLU A 83 -14.74 1.84 8.16
C GLU A 83 -13.93 3.12 8.08
N THR A 84 -12.94 3.29 8.96
CA THR A 84 -12.08 4.47 9.04
C THR A 84 -10.63 4.09 8.98
N ILE A 85 -9.83 4.87 8.26
CA ILE A 85 -8.42 4.57 7.98
C ILE A 85 -7.59 5.82 8.23
N LYS A 86 -6.53 5.71 9.04
CA LYS A 86 -5.56 6.79 9.25
C LYS A 86 -4.50 6.82 8.16
N ALA A 87 -4.01 5.66 7.79
CA ALA A 87 -2.98 5.52 6.78
C ALA A 87 -3.14 4.24 5.97
N ALA A 88 -2.74 4.28 4.71
CA ALA A 88 -2.72 3.11 3.84
C ALA A 88 -1.46 3.10 2.98
N ILE A 89 -1.01 1.89 2.63
CA ILE A 89 0.12 1.70 1.73
C ILE A 89 -0.25 0.71 0.62
N PHE A 90 0.18 1.04 -0.60
CA PHE A 90 0.18 0.16 -1.77
C PHE A 90 1.63 -0.02 -2.24
N ASN A 91 2.00 -1.25 -2.50
CA ASN A 91 3.27 -1.60 -3.12
C ASN A 91 2.93 -2.40 -4.39
N LEU A 92 2.69 -1.67 -5.50
CA LEU A 92 2.10 -2.22 -6.71
C LEU A 92 3.11 -3.02 -7.54
N GLY A 93 2.73 -4.23 -7.93
CA GLY A 93 3.56 -5.12 -8.70
C GLY A 93 3.20 -6.59 -8.46
N TYR A 94 4.20 -7.43 -8.28
CA TYR A 94 4.03 -8.85 -8.00
C TYR A 94 4.81 -9.25 -6.74
N LEU A 95 4.40 -10.36 -6.11
CA LEU A 95 5.10 -10.90 -4.95
C LEU A 95 6.48 -11.44 -5.37
N PRO A 96 7.58 -10.92 -4.81
CA PRO A 96 8.92 -11.46 -5.09
C PRO A 96 9.00 -12.95 -4.75
N SER A 97 9.64 -13.73 -5.63
CA SER A 97 9.82 -15.18 -5.49
C SER A 97 8.53 -16.02 -5.60
N ALA A 98 7.41 -15.42 -5.97
CA ALA A 98 6.14 -16.10 -6.27
C ALA A 98 5.88 -16.14 -7.78
N ASP A 99 4.66 -16.54 -8.17
CA ASP A 99 4.23 -16.52 -9.55
C ASP A 99 4.13 -15.09 -10.09
N LYS A 100 5.02 -14.73 -10.99
CA LYS A 100 5.09 -13.39 -11.59
C LYS A 100 3.94 -13.07 -12.55
N SER A 101 3.10 -14.06 -12.89
CA SER A 101 1.87 -13.82 -13.64
C SER A 101 0.77 -13.20 -12.78
N VAL A 102 0.89 -13.33 -11.45
CA VAL A 102 -0.04 -12.74 -10.49
C VAL A 102 0.47 -11.37 -10.09
N ILE A 103 -0.07 -10.34 -10.74
CA ILE A 103 0.26 -8.92 -10.50
C ILE A 103 -0.99 -8.16 -10.08
N THR A 104 -0.80 -6.97 -9.50
CA THR A 104 -1.91 -6.04 -9.26
C THR A 104 -2.50 -5.57 -10.60
N LEU A 105 -3.82 -5.39 -10.63
CA LEU A 105 -4.54 -4.96 -11.83
C LEU A 105 -5.05 -3.53 -11.67
N PRO A 106 -5.02 -2.71 -12.75
CA PRO A 106 -5.46 -1.31 -12.67
C PRO A 106 -6.88 -1.15 -12.12
N ALA A 107 -7.83 -1.97 -12.58
CA ALA A 107 -9.23 -1.87 -12.16
C ALA A 107 -9.42 -2.09 -10.65
N THR A 108 -8.81 -3.14 -10.09
CA THR A 108 -8.94 -3.45 -8.66
C THR A 108 -8.16 -2.47 -7.80
N THR A 109 -7.01 -2.00 -8.28
CA THR A 109 -6.20 -0.98 -7.61
C THR A 109 -6.97 0.34 -7.49
N ILE A 110 -7.55 0.82 -8.57
CA ILE A 110 -8.32 2.08 -8.56
C ILE A 110 -9.55 1.95 -7.66
N GLU A 111 -10.29 0.85 -7.74
CA GLU A 111 -11.43 0.60 -6.85
C GLU A 111 -11.03 0.64 -5.38
N ALA A 112 -9.91 -0.01 -5.03
CA ALA A 112 -9.40 0.01 -3.67
C ALA A 112 -9.01 1.43 -3.23
N MET A 113 -8.34 2.19 -4.09
CA MET A 113 -7.95 3.59 -3.81
C MET A 113 -9.16 4.49 -3.59
N GLU A 114 -10.20 4.37 -4.42
CA GLU A 114 -11.45 5.11 -4.25
C GLU A 114 -12.08 4.83 -2.89
N LYS A 115 -12.19 3.56 -2.52
CA LYS A 115 -12.77 3.14 -1.23
C LYS A 115 -11.94 3.59 -0.04
N ILE A 116 -10.62 3.57 -0.15
CA ILE A 116 -9.72 4.06 0.90
C ILE A 116 -9.81 5.58 1.02
N CYS A 117 -9.81 6.32 -0.09
CA CYS A 117 -9.92 7.79 -0.06
C CYS A 117 -11.12 8.28 0.75
N VAL A 118 -12.29 7.68 0.54
CA VAL A 118 -13.50 8.09 1.28
C VAL A 118 -13.50 7.67 2.76
N ARG A 119 -12.59 6.77 3.14
CA ARG A 119 -12.43 6.26 4.51
C ARG A 119 -11.28 6.91 5.26
N LEU A 120 -10.42 7.64 4.57
CA LEU A 120 -9.32 8.36 5.22
C LEU A 120 -9.87 9.40 6.19
N GLU A 121 -9.37 9.36 7.41
CA GLU A 121 -9.60 10.41 8.38
C GLU A 121 -8.97 11.73 7.92
N LYS A 122 -9.45 12.85 8.44
CA LYS A 122 -8.82 14.15 8.22
C LYS A 122 -7.35 14.11 8.65
N GLY A 123 -6.46 14.50 7.75
CA GLY A 123 -5.01 14.41 7.95
C GLY A 123 -4.44 13.01 7.71
N GLY A 124 -5.28 12.05 7.31
CA GLY A 124 -4.82 10.71 6.92
C GLY A 124 -4.00 10.72 5.64
N ARG A 125 -3.20 9.69 5.44
CA ARG A 125 -2.26 9.59 4.31
C ARG A 125 -2.31 8.24 3.62
N MET A 126 -2.15 8.27 2.30
CA MET A 126 -1.99 7.06 1.48
C MET A 126 -0.68 7.16 0.70
N ALA A 127 0.16 6.17 0.81
CA ALA A 127 1.40 6.05 0.06
C ALA A 127 1.27 4.95 -0.99
N ILE A 128 1.64 5.24 -2.23
CA ILE A 128 1.49 4.31 -3.36
C ILE A 128 2.83 4.16 -4.06
N MET A 129 3.49 3.02 -3.82
CA MET A 129 4.72 2.64 -4.52
C MET A 129 4.38 2.03 -5.87
N ILE A 130 4.90 2.60 -6.94
CA ILE A 130 4.61 2.16 -8.31
C ILE A 130 5.89 1.62 -8.96
N TYR A 131 5.89 0.30 -9.23
CA TYR A 131 6.93 -0.38 -10.00
C TYR A 131 6.40 -0.59 -11.42
N TYR A 132 7.05 0.02 -12.41
CA TYR A 132 6.54 0.06 -13.79
C TYR A 132 7.45 -0.58 -14.83
N GLY A 133 8.58 -1.16 -14.42
CA GLY A 133 9.54 -1.82 -15.31
C GLY A 133 9.19 -3.27 -15.68
N HIS A 134 7.93 -3.71 -15.56
CA HIS A 134 7.47 -5.05 -15.89
C HIS A 134 6.23 -4.98 -16.81
N GLU A 135 5.86 -6.12 -17.41
CA GLU A 135 4.68 -6.20 -18.27
C GLU A 135 3.40 -5.75 -17.51
N GLY A 136 2.65 -4.84 -18.09
CA GLY A 136 1.45 -4.24 -17.49
C GLY A 136 1.72 -3.13 -16.47
N GLY A 137 2.96 -2.93 -16.03
CA GLY A 137 3.31 -1.91 -15.04
C GLY A 137 3.05 -0.50 -15.52
N ASP A 138 3.27 -0.21 -16.80
CA ASP A 138 2.99 1.09 -17.39
C ASP A 138 1.50 1.42 -17.39
N ILE A 139 0.65 0.43 -17.65
CA ILE A 139 -0.82 0.60 -17.66
C ILE A 139 -1.31 0.92 -16.25
N GLU A 140 -0.84 0.21 -15.24
CA GLU A 140 -1.20 0.46 -13.85
C GLU A 140 -0.68 1.83 -13.37
N ARG A 141 0.57 2.16 -13.68
CA ARG A 141 1.14 3.49 -13.39
C ARG A 141 0.27 4.61 -13.96
N ASP A 142 -0.08 4.52 -15.23
CA ASP A 142 -0.84 5.58 -15.92
C ASP A 142 -2.26 5.68 -15.35
N ALA A 143 -2.89 4.57 -15.00
CA ALA A 143 -4.20 4.55 -14.34
C ALA A 143 -4.15 5.21 -12.95
N VAL A 144 -3.12 4.92 -12.15
CA VAL A 144 -2.94 5.53 -10.82
C VAL A 144 -2.69 7.02 -10.94
N LEU A 145 -1.80 7.45 -11.82
CA LEU A 145 -1.51 8.88 -12.04
C LEU A 145 -2.74 9.65 -12.52
N ASP A 146 -3.52 9.07 -13.42
CA ASP A 146 -4.78 9.66 -13.89
C ASP A 146 -5.77 9.82 -12.73
N PHE A 147 -5.97 8.77 -11.94
CA PHE A 147 -6.85 8.80 -10.79
C PHE A 147 -6.47 9.89 -9.77
N VAL A 148 -5.21 9.91 -9.32
CA VAL A 148 -4.79 10.87 -8.29
C VAL A 148 -4.79 12.32 -8.79
N SER A 149 -4.57 12.53 -10.09
CA SER A 149 -4.61 13.85 -10.70
C SER A 149 -6.02 14.45 -10.74
N GLN A 150 -7.06 13.62 -10.69
CA GLN A 150 -8.46 14.04 -10.73
C GLN A 150 -9.09 14.19 -9.34
N LEU A 151 -8.37 13.87 -8.26
CA LEU A 151 -8.88 14.03 -6.90
C LEU A 151 -9.21 15.52 -6.62
N PRO A 152 -10.34 15.80 -5.94
CA PRO A 152 -10.72 17.18 -5.63
C PRO A 152 -9.66 17.87 -4.76
N GLN A 153 -9.03 18.92 -5.28
CA GLN A 153 -7.94 19.64 -4.58
C GLN A 153 -8.34 20.28 -3.25
N LYS A 154 -9.63 20.50 -3.04
CA LYS A 154 -10.15 21.02 -1.76
C LYS A 154 -10.09 19.98 -0.63
N ASP A 155 -10.09 18.70 -0.99
CA ASP A 155 -10.17 17.58 -0.03
C ASP A 155 -8.86 16.78 0.02
N TYR A 156 -8.08 16.75 -1.08
CA TYR A 156 -6.87 15.94 -1.21
C TYR A 156 -5.70 16.73 -1.80
N THR A 157 -4.51 16.39 -1.37
CA THR A 157 -3.26 16.81 -2.01
C THR A 157 -2.50 15.57 -2.45
N ALA A 158 -2.20 15.46 -3.74
CA ALA A 158 -1.39 14.39 -4.30
C ALA A 158 -0.01 14.95 -4.72
N THR A 159 1.05 14.24 -4.35
CA THR A 159 2.43 14.59 -4.68
C THR A 159 3.16 13.36 -5.22
N ILE A 160 4.20 13.57 -6.01
CA ILE A 160 5.06 12.51 -6.53
C ILE A 160 6.47 12.71 -6.00
N TYR A 161 7.08 11.64 -5.52
CA TYR A 161 8.50 11.57 -5.20
C TYR A 161 9.17 10.55 -6.12
N ARG A 162 10.08 11.01 -6.99
CA ARG A 162 10.79 10.16 -7.93
C ARG A 162 12.17 10.70 -8.26
N THR A 163 13.07 9.84 -8.67
CA THR A 163 14.34 10.23 -9.31
C THR A 163 14.13 10.40 -10.81
N LEU A 164 14.76 11.42 -11.39
CA LEU A 164 14.58 11.77 -12.81
C LEU A 164 15.68 11.23 -13.73
N ASN A 165 16.90 11.07 -13.20
CA ASN A 165 18.10 10.80 -13.98
C ASN A 165 18.65 9.37 -13.79
N GLN A 166 17.81 8.43 -13.38
CA GLN A 166 18.20 7.03 -13.21
C GLN A 166 17.83 6.20 -14.45
N VAL A 167 18.76 5.37 -14.90
CA VAL A 167 18.59 4.54 -16.11
C VAL A 167 17.68 3.33 -15.84
N ASN A 168 17.71 2.79 -14.63
CA ASN A 168 17.03 1.54 -14.26
C ASN A 168 15.58 1.68 -13.84
N GLN A 169 14.89 2.73 -14.24
CA GLN A 169 13.47 2.97 -13.94
C GLN A 169 13.12 2.63 -12.47
N PRO A 170 13.69 3.34 -11.49
CA PRO A 170 13.34 3.09 -10.09
C PRO A 170 11.87 3.37 -9.84
N PRO A 171 11.25 2.68 -8.86
CA PRO A 171 9.88 2.95 -8.50
C PRO A 171 9.74 4.41 -8.04
N PHE A 172 8.54 4.95 -8.17
CA PHE A 172 8.21 6.24 -7.60
C PHE A 172 7.02 6.13 -6.63
N LEU A 173 6.99 7.07 -5.73
CA LEU A 173 5.98 7.20 -4.70
C LEU A 173 5.03 8.36 -5.04
#